data_b42b69113390ace6ba29595bb4e49f97
#
_entry.id   b42b69113390ace6ba29595bb4e49f97
#
_cell.length_a   1.000
_cell.length_b   1.000
_cell.length_c   1.000
_cell.angle_alpha   90.00
_cell.angle_beta   90.00
_cell.angle_gamma   90.00
#
_symmetry.space_group_name_H-M   'P 1'
#
loop_
_entity.id
_entity.type
_entity.pdbx_description
1 polymer ?
#
loop_
_entity_poly.entity_id
_entity_poly.type
_entity_poly.pdbx_seq_one_letter_code
_entity_poly.pdbx_strand_id
1 'polypeptide(L)'
;MRIEELKTPCYVIDEKQLKKNLSILQKVEKDTGCKILLAQKAFSCFYEYPLIGQYLSGTTASGLFEARLGKEEMGKENHVFAPAYKEEDVKELVKICDHMVFNSFSQLEKYKTLCKETSVGIRINPECSTQGDHAIYDPCAKGSRLGVTFAHFKEQFTDEMYDYVDGLHFHTLCEQNADD
;
A
#
# COMPACT_ATOMS: atom_id res chain seq x y z
N MET A 1 -13.94 -6.20 -30.51
CA MET A 1 -12.71 -6.90 -30.91
C MET A 1 -12.89 -8.37 -30.59
N ARG A 2 -12.60 -9.26 -31.51
CA ARG A 2 -12.73 -10.72 -31.31
C ARG A 2 -11.34 -11.27 -30.95
N ILE A 3 -11.27 -12.25 -30.05
CA ILE A 3 -10.01 -12.80 -29.53
C ILE A 3 -9.18 -13.39 -30.68
N GLU A 4 -9.85 -14.00 -31.66
CA GLU A 4 -9.22 -14.62 -32.83
C GLU A 4 -8.51 -13.61 -33.76
N GLU A 5 -8.83 -12.32 -33.64
CA GLU A 5 -8.23 -11.25 -34.46
C GLU A 5 -6.97 -10.65 -33.81
N LEU A 6 -6.63 -11.07 -32.58
CA LEU A 6 -5.47 -10.55 -31.86
C LEU A 6 -4.16 -11.12 -32.38
N LYS A 7 -3.16 -10.25 -32.54
CA LYS A 7 -1.79 -10.68 -32.82
C LYS A 7 -1.16 -11.21 -31.53
N THR A 8 -0.73 -12.45 -31.55
CA THR A 8 -0.07 -13.10 -30.41
C THR A 8 1.46 -13.12 -30.58
N PRO A 9 2.25 -13.11 -29.48
CA PRO A 9 1.79 -13.07 -28.08
C PRO A 9 1.32 -11.68 -27.66
N CYS A 10 0.26 -11.59 -26.82
CA CYS A 10 -0.25 -10.34 -26.26
C CYS A 10 -0.93 -10.58 -24.90
N TYR A 11 -0.96 -9.55 -24.06
CA TYR A 11 -1.84 -9.50 -22.88
C TYR A 11 -3.16 -8.87 -23.27
N VAL A 12 -4.25 -9.37 -22.70
CA VAL A 12 -5.60 -8.86 -22.95
C VAL A 12 -6.26 -8.55 -21.60
N ILE A 13 -6.83 -7.35 -21.48
CA ILE A 13 -7.64 -6.98 -20.34
C ILE A 13 -9.09 -6.98 -20.78
N ASP A 14 -9.93 -7.78 -20.10
CA ASP A 14 -11.38 -7.74 -20.26
C ASP A 14 -11.95 -6.70 -19.31
N GLU A 15 -12.17 -5.47 -19.81
CA GLU A 15 -12.77 -4.39 -19.01
C GLU A 15 -14.15 -4.76 -18.45
N LYS A 16 -14.95 -5.59 -19.12
CA LYS A 16 -16.26 -5.99 -18.61
C LYS A 16 -16.12 -6.83 -17.35
N GLN A 17 -15.13 -7.73 -17.32
CA GLN A 17 -14.83 -8.52 -16.14
C GLN A 17 -14.15 -7.67 -15.06
N LEU A 18 -13.24 -6.76 -15.44
CA LEU A 18 -12.63 -5.81 -14.53
C LEU A 18 -13.70 -4.95 -13.83
N LYS A 19 -14.65 -4.38 -14.56
CA LYS A 19 -15.75 -3.60 -13.98
C LYS A 19 -16.62 -4.40 -13.00
N LYS A 20 -16.87 -5.67 -13.27
CA LYS A 20 -17.58 -6.55 -12.32
C LYS A 20 -16.81 -6.73 -11.02
N ASN A 21 -15.50 -7.01 -11.11
CA ASN A 21 -14.64 -7.17 -9.94
C ASN A 21 -14.56 -5.87 -9.12
N LEU A 22 -14.36 -4.74 -9.80
CA LEU A 22 -14.32 -3.41 -9.17
C LEU A 22 -15.63 -3.05 -8.48
N SER A 23 -16.77 -3.44 -9.04
CA SER A 23 -18.08 -3.21 -8.42
C SER A 23 -18.24 -3.93 -7.08
N ILE A 24 -17.63 -5.12 -6.93
CA ILE A 24 -17.61 -5.84 -5.65
C ILE A 24 -16.81 -5.05 -4.61
N LEU A 25 -15.61 -4.60 -4.97
CA LEU A 25 -14.76 -3.81 -4.08
C LEU A 25 -15.43 -2.48 -3.69
N GLN A 26 -16.02 -1.79 -4.65
CA GLN A 26 -16.76 -0.55 -4.38
C GLN A 26 -17.95 -0.79 -3.43
N LYS A 27 -18.63 -1.93 -3.54
CA LYS A 27 -19.68 -2.30 -2.60
C LYS A 27 -19.14 -2.47 -1.19
N VAL A 28 -17.98 -3.12 -1.04
CA VAL A 28 -17.30 -3.26 0.27
C VAL A 28 -16.97 -1.88 0.85
N GLU A 29 -16.40 -0.95 0.06
CA GLU A 29 -16.15 0.42 0.53
C GLU A 29 -17.43 1.09 1.05
N LYS A 30 -18.52 0.98 0.28
CA LYS A 30 -19.82 1.59 0.66
C LYS A 30 -20.42 0.97 1.91
N ASP A 31 -20.32 -0.33 2.06
CA ASP A 31 -20.94 -1.07 3.17
C ASP A 31 -20.16 -0.91 4.49
N THR A 32 -18.86 -0.71 4.43
CA THR A 32 -17.96 -0.70 5.60
C THR A 32 -17.38 0.68 5.94
N GLY A 33 -17.39 1.61 4.98
CA GLY A 33 -16.71 2.89 5.10
C GLY A 33 -15.18 2.82 4.97
N CYS A 34 -14.60 1.63 4.72
CA CYS A 34 -13.17 1.52 4.45
C CYS A 34 -12.82 2.08 3.07
N LYS A 35 -11.56 2.43 2.86
CA LYS A 35 -11.02 2.77 1.54
C LYS A 35 -10.24 1.59 0.99
N ILE A 36 -10.45 1.28 -0.28
CA ILE A 36 -9.70 0.24 -0.99
C ILE A 36 -8.80 0.92 -2.02
N LEU A 37 -7.51 0.59 -1.98
CA LEU A 37 -6.50 1.16 -2.85
C LEU A 37 -5.96 0.10 -3.81
N LEU A 38 -5.70 0.50 -5.05
CA LEU A 38 -5.02 -0.34 -6.02
C LEU A 38 -3.55 -0.54 -5.63
N ALA A 39 -3.14 -1.78 -5.37
CA ALA A 39 -1.74 -2.13 -5.18
C ALA A 39 -1.02 -2.20 -6.53
N GLN A 40 -0.25 -1.16 -6.86
CA GLN A 40 0.38 -1.02 -8.17
C GLN A 40 1.40 -2.13 -8.46
N LYS A 41 2.09 -2.65 -7.45
CA LYS A 41 2.98 -3.82 -7.61
C LYS A 41 2.28 -5.07 -8.14
N ALA A 42 0.98 -5.21 -7.89
CA ALA A 42 0.18 -6.33 -8.38
C ALA A 42 -0.45 -6.04 -9.75
N PHE A 43 -0.80 -4.78 -10.01
CA PHE A 43 -1.42 -4.38 -11.27
C PHE A 43 -1.04 -2.93 -11.61
N SER A 44 -0.15 -2.76 -12.58
CA SER A 44 0.36 -1.45 -13.01
C SER A 44 0.02 -1.12 -14.48
N CYS A 45 -1.05 -1.72 -15.01
CA CYS A 45 -1.58 -1.32 -16.31
C CYS A 45 -2.29 0.04 -16.21
N PHE A 46 -1.52 1.10 -16.31
CA PHE A 46 -1.97 2.47 -16.07
C PHE A 46 -3.06 2.95 -17.03
N TYR A 47 -3.19 2.36 -18.21
CA TYR A 47 -4.33 2.64 -19.11
C TYR A 47 -5.69 2.40 -18.45
N GLU A 48 -5.75 1.50 -17.48
CA GLU A 48 -6.98 1.19 -16.74
C GLU A 48 -7.17 2.08 -15.50
N TYR A 49 -6.20 2.90 -15.10
CA TYR A 49 -6.28 3.71 -13.89
C TYR A 49 -7.45 4.70 -13.88
N PRO A 50 -7.80 5.37 -15.01
CA PRO A 50 -8.99 6.22 -15.05
C PRO A 50 -10.29 5.43 -14.82
N LEU A 51 -10.36 4.19 -15.31
CA LEU A 51 -11.48 3.29 -15.06
C LEU A 51 -11.51 2.83 -13.60
N ILE A 52 -10.39 2.30 -13.10
CA ILE A 52 -10.27 1.80 -11.73
C ILE A 52 -10.58 2.90 -10.70
N GLY A 53 -10.12 4.11 -10.94
CA GLY A 53 -10.38 5.28 -10.10
C GLY A 53 -11.85 5.69 -10.00
N GLN A 54 -12.75 5.20 -10.88
CA GLN A 54 -14.19 5.38 -10.72
C GLN A 54 -14.78 4.50 -9.61
N TYR A 55 -14.08 3.45 -9.21
CA TYR A 55 -14.53 2.45 -8.25
C TYR A 55 -13.75 2.48 -6.94
N LEU A 56 -12.43 2.64 -6.99
CA LEU A 56 -11.54 2.60 -5.83
C LEU A 56 -11.15 4.00 -5.35
N SER A 57 -10.71 4.08 -4.10
CA SER A 57 -10.37 5.33 -3.44
C SER A 57 -9.01 5.91 -3.86
N GLY A 58 -8.10 5.08 -4.40
CA GLY A 58 -6.78 5.54 -4.82
C GLY A 58 -5.81 4.41 -5.12
N THR A 59 -4.52 4.71 -4.96
CA THR A 59 -3.40 3.79 -5.21
C THR A 59 -2.51 3.62 -4.00
N THR A 60 -1.82 2.48 -3.92
CA THR A 60 -0.69 2.30 -3.00
C THR A 60 0.56 1.92 -3.76
N ALA A 61 1.68 2.53 -3.38
CA ALA A 61 2.97 2.45 -4.03
C ALA A 61 4.02 1.77 -3.14
N SER A 62 4.96 1.07 -3.77
CA SER A 62 6.12 0.47 -3.11
C SER A 62 7.38 1.34 -3.20
N GLY A 63 7.28 2.52 -3.80
CA GLY A 63 8.36 3.47 -3.96
C GLY A 63 7.97 4.66 -4.85
N LEU A 64 8.94 5.54 -5.12
CA LEU A 64 8.72 6.81 -5.80
C LEU A 64 8.10 6.67 -7.20
N PHE A 65 8.57 5.71 -8.01
CA PHE A 65 8.08 5.58 -9.39
C PHE A 65 6.62 5.15 -9.44
N GLU A 66 6.19 4.20 -8.60
CA GLU A 66 4.78 3.84 -8.50
C GLU A 66 3.95 5.00 -7.93
N ALA A 67 4.47 5.74 -6.94
CA ALA A 67 3.76 6.90 -6.40
C ALA A 67 3.52 7.99 -7.45
N ARG A 68 4.52 8.26 -8.30
CA ARG A 68 4.36 9.16 -9.44
C ARG A 68 3.31 8.65 -10.42
N LEU A 69 3.39 7.38 -10.80
CA LEU A 69 2.43 6.75 -11.70
C LEU A 69 1.00 6.87 -11.17
N GLY A 70 0.78 6.52 -9.90
CA GLY A 70 -0.54 6.65 -9.27
C GLY A 70 -1.06 8.09 -9.25
N LYS A 71 -0.18 9.06 -8.94
CA LYS A 71 -0.52 10.48 -8.94
C LYS A 71 -0.88 11.01 -10.32
N GLU A 72 -0.11 10.63 -11.33
CA GLU A 72 -0.25 11.13 -12.71
C GLU A 72 -1.45 10.50 -13.42
N GLU A 73 -1.65 9.19 -13.28
CA GLU A 73 -2.61 8.43 -14.08
C GLU A 73 -3.96 8.21 -13.39
N MET A 74 -4.01 8.14 -12.05
CA MET A 74 -5.28 8.04 -11.32
C MET A 74 -5.68 9.35 -10.65
N GLY A 75 -4.72 10.09 -10.09
CA GLY A 75 -4.95 11.41 -9.49
C GLY A 75 -5.83 11.42 -8.24
N LYS A 76 -5.97 10.28 -7.56
CA LYS A 76 -6.73 10.12 -6.31
C LYS A 76 -5.78 9.94 -5.12
N GLU A 77 -6.30 9.44 -3.99
CA GLU A 77 -5.52 9.19 -2.79
C GLU A 77 -4.33 8.27 -3.11
N ASN A 78 -3.14 8.66 -2.65
CA ASN A 78 -1.89 8.01 -3.01
C ASN A 78 -1.07 7.69 -1.76
N HIS A 79 -0.95 6.42 -1.45
CA HIS A 79 -0.21 5.93 -0.29
C HIS A 79 1.14 5.35 -0.71
N VAL A 80 2.12 5.41 0.18
CA VAL A 80 3.42 4.76 -0.07
C VAL A 80 3.93 4.04 1.17
N PHE A 81 4.39 2.82 0.95
CA PHE A 81 5.19 2.06 1.90
C PHE A 81 6.40 1.44 1.20
N ALA A 82 7.59 1.72 1.70
CA ALA A 82 8.83 1.02 1.36
C ALA A 82 9.60 0.64 2.62
N PRO A 83 10.27 -0.52 2.66
CA PRO A 83 11.08 -0.93 3.83
C PRO A 83 12.24 0.03 4.13
N ALA A 84 12.70 0.77 3.13
CA ALA A 84 13.72 1.81 3.24
C ALA A 84 13.47 2.91 2.22
N TYR A 85 13.77 4.15 2.60
CA TYR A 85 13.68 5.31 1.73
C TYR A 85 15.03 5.97 1.56
N LYS A 86 15.30 6.48 0.36
CA LYS A 86 16.35 7.47 0.15
C LYS A 86 15.80 8.86 0.48
N GLU A 87 16.66 9.74 0.94
CA GLU A 87 16.24 11.09 1.32
C GLU A 87 15.70 11.91 0.14
N GLU A 88 16.32 11.76 -1.03
CA GLU A 88 15.83 12.38 -2.26
C GLU A 88 14.42 11.91 -2.62
N ASP A 89 14.12 10.61 -2.46
CA ASP A 89 12.79 10.07 -2.73
C ASP A 89 11.76 10.62 -1.75
N VAL A 90 12.09 10.71 -0.44
CA VAL A 90 11.18 11.28 0.57
C VAL A 90 10.81 12.72 0.23
N LYS A 91 11.77 13.55 -0.17
CA LYS A 91 11.54 14.95 -0.56
C LYS A 91 10.55 15.11 -1.72
N GLU A 92 10.44 14.11 -2.57
CA GLU A 92 9.44 14.09 -3.65
C GLU A 92 8.14 13.44 -3.20
N LEU A 93 8.21 12.31 -2.49
CA LEU A 93 7.03 11.57 -2.02
C LEU A 93 6.10 12.43 -1.17
N VAL A 94 6.64 13.26 -0.27
CA VAL A 94 5.81 14.16 0.57
C VAL A 94 5.00 15.19 -0.22
N LYS A 95 5.33 15.41 -1.48
CA LYS A 95 4.60 16.34 -2.35
C LYS A 95 3.46 15.69 -3.14
N ILE A 96 3.51 14.37 -3.28
CA ILE A 96 2.62 13.61 -4.16
C ILE A 96 1.83 12.52 -3.45
N CYS A 97 2.21 12.15 -2.21
CA CYS A 97 1.52 11.15 -1.42
C CYS A 97 0.70 11.80 -0.30
N ASP A 98 -0.50 11.29 -0.10
CA ASP A 98 -1.37 11.69 1.00
C ASP A 98 -0.97 10.97 2.30
N HIS A 99 -0.44 9.74 2.20
CA HIS A 99 -0.01 8.94 3.35
C HIS A 99 1.34 8.27 3.07
N MET A 100 2.25 8.38 4.04
CA MET A 100 3.55 7.70 4.04
C MET A 100 3.69 6.79 5.24
N VAL A 101 4.13 5.56 5.02
CA VAL A 101 4.35 4.60 6.10
C VAL A 101 5.85 4.32 6.24
N PHE A 102 6.36 4.48 7.45
CA PHE A 102 7.75 4.14 7.79
C PHE A 102 7.85 2.75 8.40
N ASN A 103 8.95 2.08 8.11
CA ASN A 103 9.20 0.71 8.54
C ASN A 103 9.84 0.62 9.95
N SER A 104 10.38 1.72 10.45
CA SER A 104 11.03 1.79 11.76
C SER A 104 10.97 3.19 12.36
N PHE A 105 11.11 3.28 13.68
CA PHE A 105 11.19 4.56 14.37
C PHE A 105 12.40 5.40 13.95
N SER A 106 13.54 4.75 13.64
CA SER A 106 14.72 5.49 13.14
C SER A 106 14.49 6.18 11.80
N GLN A 107 13.70 5.56 10.89
CA GLN A 107 13.28 6.23 9.65
C GLN A 107 12.30 7.37 9.95
N LEU A 108 11.32 7.12 10.80
CA LEU A 108 10.33 8.12 11.21
C LEU A 108 11.04 9.36 11.78
N GLU A 109 11.92 9.19 12.75
CA GLU A 109 12.70 10.28 13.36
C GLU A 109 13.54 11.05 12.33
N LYS A 110 14.15 10.33 11.40
CA LYS A 110 14.99 10.96 10.36
C LYS A 110 14.18 11.86 9.44
N TYR A 111 12.93 11.49 9.14
CA TYR A 111 12.15 12.14 8.07
C TYR A 111 10.92 12.91 8.53
N LYS A 112 10.52 12.82 9.80
CA LYS A 112 9.31 13.46 10.35
C LYS A 112 9.19 14.95 10.02
N THR A 113 10.32 15.67 10.00
CA THR A 113 10.33 17.11 9.69
C THR A 113 9.98 17.43 8.24
N LEU A 114 10.14 16.46 7.33
CA LEU A 114 9.75 16.59 5.93
C LEU A 114 8.26 16.29 5.69
N CYS A 115 7.63 15.53 6.59
CA CYS A 115 6.26 15.02 6.43
C CYS A 115 5.18 15.90 7.08
N LYS A 116 5.40 17.20 7.22
CA LYS A 116 4.50 18.11 7.98
C LYS A 116 3.06 18.18 7.47
N GLU A 117 2.86 17.95 6.18
CA GLU A 117 1.55 18.01 5.52
C GLU A 117 1.10 16.65 4.96
N THR A 118 1.87 15.61 5.22
CA THR A 118 1.58 14.24 4.76
C THR A 118 1.23 13.40 5.97
N SER A 119 0.15 12.66 5.93
CA SER A 119 -0.21 11.72 6.99
C SER A 119 0.85 10.63 7.12
N VAL A 120 1.24 10.35 8.35
CA VAL A 120 2.35 9.46 8.67
C VAL A 120 1.86 8.23 9.43
N GLY A 121 2.27 7.06 8.95
CA GLY A 121 2.05 5.79 9.62
C GLY A 121 3.35 5.07 9.98
N ILE A 122 3.27 4.20 10.97
CA ILE A 122 4.33 3.25 11.31
C ILE A 122 3.87 1.83 11.00
N ARG A 123 4.70 1.06 10.28
CA ARG A 123 4.44 -0.36 10.07
C ARG A 123 4.77 -1.13 11.32
N ILE A 124 3.81 -1.91 11.80
CA ILE A 124 3.99 -2.87 12.89
C ILE A 124 4.08 -4.29 12.35
N ASN A 125 4.88 -5.11 13.01
CA ASN A 125 4.85 -6.55 12.89
C ASN A 125 4.13 -7.11 14.12
N PRO A 126 2.89 -7.61 13.98
CA PRO A 126 2.14 -8.13 15.12
C PRO A 126 2.67 -9.48 15.62
N GLU A 127 3.67 -10.06 14.96
CA GLU A 127 4.27 -11.37 15.29
C GLU A 127 3.21 -12.49 15.33
N CYS A 128 2.14 -12.31 14.56
CA CYS A 128 1.07 -13.27 14.38
C CYS A 128 1.08 -13.73 12.91
N SER A 129 1.38 -15.00 12.70
CA SER A 129 1.43 -15.62 11.37
C SER A 129 0.25 -16.56 11.16
N THR A 130 -0.34 -16.49 9.98
CA THR A 130 -1.38 -17.39 9.49
C THR A 130 -0.86 -18.25 8.32
N GLN A 131 0.43 -18.13 7.96
CA GLN A 131 1.01 -18.72 6.74
C GLN A 131 1.17 -20.26 6.78
N GLY A 132 0.99 -20.90 7.93
CA GLY A 132 1.12 -22.36 8.02
C GLY A 132 2.48 -22.85 7.49
N ASP A 133 2.44 -23.70 6.45
CA ASP A 133 3.64 -24.32 5.86
C ASP A 133 4.37 -23.39 4.85
N HIS A 134 3.86 -22.19 4.58
CA HIS A 134 4.43 -21.25 3.61
C HIS A 134 5.32 -20.18 4.26
N ALA A 135 6.18 -20.56 5.19
CA ALA A 135 7.03 -19.65 5.97
C ALA A 135 7.88 -18.67 5.13
N ILE A 136 8.19 -19.01 3.87
CA ILE A 136 8.97 -18.13 2.98
C ILE A 136 8.22 -16.83 2.61
N TYR A 137 6.90 -16.88 2.66
CA TYR A 137 6.03 -15.71 2.35
C TYR A 137 5.50 -15.03 3.61
N ASP A 138 5.90 -15.49 4.81
CA ASP A 138 5.41 -14.96 6.07
C ASP A 138 6.05 -13.61 6.41
N PRO A 139 5.29 -12.50 6.30
CA PRO A 139 5.78 -11.17 6.64
C PRO A 139 5.96 -10.97 8.15
N CYS A 140 5.37 -11.85 8.96
CA CYS A 140 5.37 -11.80 10.43
C CYS A 140 6.32 -12.81 11.08
N ALA A 141 7.10 -13.55 10.28
CA ALA A 141 8.05 -14.54 10.78
C ALA A 141 9.06 -13.91 11.76
N LYS A 142 9.55 -14.74 12.68
CA LYS A 142 10.63 -14.34 13.58
C LYS A 142 11.86 -13.88 12.79
N GLY A 143 12.34 -12.67 13.08
CA GLY A 143 13.46 -12.06 12.38
C GLY A 143 13.08 -11.35 11.07
N SER A 144 11.78 -11.22 10.77
CA SER A 144 11.32 -10.38 9.65
C SER A 144 11.83 -8.95 9.83
N ARG A 145 12.33 -8.37 8.72
CA ARG A 145 12.75 -6.96 8.66
C ARG A 145 11.60 -5.97 8.45
N LEU A 146 10.37 -6.48 8.35
CA LEU A 146 9.20 -5.69 7.96
C LEU A 146 8.37 -5.31 9.18
N GLY A 147 8.44 -4.03 9.52
CA GLY A 147 7.69 -3.44 10.61
C GLY A 147 8.37 -3.55 11.98
N VAL A 148 7.83 -2.81 12.92
CA VAL A 148 8.28 -2.74 14.32
C VAL A 148 7.57 -3.84 15.11
N THR A 149 8.30 -4.65 15.85
CA THR A 149 7.71 -5.65 16.76
C THR A 149 7.02 -4.97 17.95
N PHE A 150 6.11 -5.68 18.60
CA PHE A 150 5.39 -5.15 19.75
C PHE A 150 6.33 -4.72 20.90
N ALA A 151 7.39 -5.49 21.13
CA ALA A 151 8.38 -5.14 22.14
C ALA A 151 9.07 -3.80 21.84
N HIS A 152 9.56 -3.63 20.60
CA HIS A 152 10.18 -2.36 20.18
C HIS A 152 9.17 -1.22 20.11
N PHE A 153 7.90 -1.49 19.76
CA PHE A 153 6.88 -0.46 19.77
C PHE A 153 6.66 0.09 21.19
N LYS A 154 6.53 -0.78 22.20
CA LYS A 154 6.37 -0.36 23.60
C LYS A 154 7.59 0.39 24.15
N GLU A 155 8.77 0.05 23.69
CA GLU A 155 10.02 0.68 24.14
C GLU A 155 10.24 2.07 23.51
N GLN A 156 9.87 2.24 22.25
CA GLN A 156 10.25 3.41 21.44
C GLN A 156 9.12 4.38 21.16
N PHE A 157 7.85 3.94 21.22
CA PHE A 157 6.70 4.82 21.00
C PHE A 157 6.48 5.69 22.24
N THR A 158 6.50 7.02 22.06
CA THR A 158 6.33 8.00 23.13
C THR A 158 5.04 8.79 22.92
N ASP A 159 4.54 9.44 23.99
CA ASP A 159 3.33 10.28 23.91
C ASP A 159 3.48 11.42 22.90
N GLU A 160 4.68 11.95 22.70
CA GLU A 160 4.96 12.99 21.71
C GLU A 160 4.73 12.51 20.26
N MET A 161 4.80 11.21 20.02
CA MET A 161 4.58 10.64 18.68
C MET A 161 3.10 10.71 18.25
N TYR A 162 2.16 10.83 19.19
CA TYR A 162 0.75 11.08 18.84
C TYR A 162 0.52 12.40 18.10
N ASP A 163 1.45 13.33 18.17
CA ASP A 163 1.35 14.62 17.47
C ASP A 163 1.66 14.53 15.97
N TYR A 164 2.30 13.42 15.54
CA TYR A 164 2.76 13.29 14.15
C TYR A 164 2.68 11.86 13.57
N VAL A 165 2.15 10.91 14.30
CA VAL A 165 1.83 9.56 13.80
C VAL A 165 0.33 9.37 13.76
N ASP A 166 -0.24 9.34 12.56
CA ASP A 166 -1.68 9.29 12.35
C ASP A 166 -2.23 7.86 12.33
N GLY A 167 -1.37 6.87 12.09
CA GLY A 167 -1.86 5.51 11.94
C GLY A 167 -0.84 4.40 12.02
N LEU A 168 -1.37 3.19 12.10
CA LEU A 168 -0.61 1.95 12.10
C LEU A 168 -0.88 1.19 10.80
N HIS A 169 0.17 0.63 10.23
CA HIS A 169 0.10 -0.24 9.06
C HIS A 169 0.58 -1.63 9.44
N PHE A 170 -0.08 -2.66 8.95
CA PHE A 170 0.36 -4.04 9.09
C PHE A 170 0.05 -4.85 7.83
N HIS A 171 0.77 -5.95 7.64
CA HIS A 171 0.54 -6.89 6.56
C HIS A 171 0.78 -8.30 7.11
N THR A 172 -0.29 -9.04 7.33
CA THR A 172 -0.28 -10.37 7.96
C THR A 172 -0.72 -11.46 6.99
N LEU A 173 -1.67 -11.14 6.11
CA LEU A 173 -2.22 -12.05 5.10
C LEU A 173 -1.49 -11.84 3.77
N CYS A 174 -0.56 -12.72 3.40
CA CYS A 174 0.10 -12.71 2.11
C CYS A 174 -0.39 -13.91 1.28
N GLU A 175 -1.08 -13.63 0.16
CA GLU A 175 -1.67 -14.65 -0.72
C GLU A 175 -2.65 -15.59 -0.01
N GLN A 176 -3.40 -15.07 0.97
CA GLN A 176 -4.37 -15.82 1.78
C GLN A 176 -5.77 -15.23 1.63
N ASN A 177 -6.76 -16.02 2.01
CA ASN A 177 -8.16 -15.62 2.03
C ASN A 177 -8.55 -14.97 3.37
N ALA A 178 -9.76 -14.42 3.43
CA ALA A 178 -10.25 -13.72 4.63
C ALA A 178 -10.60 -14.65 5.80
N ASP A 179 -10.67 -15.94 5.57
CA ASP A 179 -10.99 -17.00 6.54
C ASP A 179 -9.73 -17.68 7.12
N ASP A 180 -8.54 -17.32 6.62
CA ASP A 180 -7.27 -17.74 7.20
C ASP A 180 -6.92 -16.87 8.43
#